data_23e12e20912d54dd1dc7a94ec21c049b
#
_entry.id   23e12e20912d54dd1dc7a94ec21c049b
#
_cell.length_a   1.000
_cell.length_b   1.000
_cell.length_c   1.000
_cell.angle_alpha   90.00
_cell.angle_beta   90.00
_cell.angle_gamma   90.00
#
_symmetry.space_group_name_H-M   'P 1'
#
loop_
_entity.id
_entity.type
_entity.pdbx_description
1 polymer ?
#
loop_
_entity_poly.entity_id
_entity_poly.type
_entity_poly.pdbx_seq_one_letter_code
_entity_poly.pdbx_strand_id
1 'polypeptide(L)'
;MSQTYHTIRELLVAAEQNFGAQDAFRYKVKDSGDGGKKEVKVEAKTYTQFKNDSECFSAVLDALGEQGKHIAVIGPTSYSWVVAYFGIVGSGSVAVPLDANLPDEDLCELIDRADVTTLVYDEAKSSVAQMAAKSCEGLKNIICMGEPQGIENGHAMWNLIGTQSAGYDYTPKPEDLATIMFTSGTTGKSKGVMLTHRNLAENATCLDMGLESGIVILSVLPIHHAYCLSMDILKGISIGSVICINDSLLRVAKNIKIFEPNMILMVP
;
A
#
# COMPACT_ATOMS: atom_id res chain seq x y z
N MET A 1 2.64 10.81 -26.15
CA MET A 1 3.59 9.78 -25.70
C MET A 1 3.44 9.72 -24.19
N SER A 2 3.17 8.55 -23.62
CA SER A 2 3.13 8.39 -22.17
C SER A 2 4.53 8.65 -21.60
N GLN A 3 4.61 9.45 -20.55
CA GLN A 3 5.89 9.73 -19.87
C GLN A 3 6.28 8.47 -19.09
N THR A 4 7.50 7.98 -19.29
CA THR A 4 8.05 6.84 -18.55
C THR A 4 8.76 7.35 -17.30
N TYR A 5 8.46 6.75 -16.15
CA TYR A 5 9.15 7.02 -14.89
C TYR A 5 10.03 5.84 -14.53
N HIS A 6 11.13 6.09 -13.85
CA HIS A 6 12.14 5.08 -13.51
C HIS A 6 12.09 4.69 -12.03
N THR A 7 11.44 5.50 -11.19
CA THR A 7 11.21 5.16 -9.78
C THR A 7 9.76 5.40 -9.40
N ILE A 8 9.29 4.69 -8.35
CA ILE A 8 7.95 4.88 -7.81
C ILE A 8 7.80 6.31 -7.23
N ARG A 9 8.89 6.86 -6.68
CA ARG A 9 8.88 8.25 -6.18
C ARG A 9 8.71 9.26 -7.32
N GLU A 10 9.45 9.13 -8.42
CA GLU A 10 9.27 10.01 -9.60
C GLU A 10 7.82 9.99 -10.08
N LEU A 11 7.23 8.80 -10.16
CA LEU A 11 5.83 8.62 -10.55
C LEU A 11 4.88 9.36 -9.59
N LEU A 12 5.06 9.22 -8.27
CA LEU A 12 4.23 9.88 -7.26
C LEU A 12 4.36 11.40 -7.31
N VAL A 13 5.59 11.92 -7.42
CA VAL A 13 5.86 13.37 -7.50
C VAL A 13 5.24 13.96 -8.76
N ALA A 14 5.41 13.30 -9.90
CA ALA A 14 4.82 13.75 -11.16
C ALA A 14 3.28 13.70 -11.14
N ALA A 15 2.70 12.68 -10.53
CA ALA A 15 1.25 12.58 -10.37
C ALA A 15 0.71 13.71 -9.48
N GLU A 16 1.39 14.07 -8.41
CA GLU A 16 1.00 15.21 -7.57
C GLU A 16 1.12 16.54 -8.32
N GLN A 17 2.21 16.76 -9.07
CA GLN A 17 2.40 17.97 -9.86
C GLN A 17 1.32 18.15 -10.94
N ASN A 18 0.89 17.05 -11.57
CA ASN A 18 -0.08 17.09 -12.66
C ASN A 18 -1.54 17.09 -12.17
N PHE A 19 -1.82 16.41 -11.05
CA PHE A 19 -3.19 16.09 -10.62
C PHE A 19 -3.47 16.47 -9.15
N GLY A 20 -2.62 17.24 -8.50
CA GLY A 20 -2.59 17.47 -7.05
C GLY A 20 -3.92 17.69 -6.37
N ALA A 21 -4.81 18.52 -6.96
CA ALA A 21 -6.12 18.83 -6.41
C ALA A 21 -7.20 17.77 -6.73
N GLN A 22 -6.93 16.81 -7.62
CA GLN A 22 -7.88 15.76 -7.96
C GLN A 22 -7.89 14.66 -6.90
N ASP A 23 -9.01 13.94 -6.78
CA ASP A 23 -9.07 12.75 -5.94
C ASP A 23 -8.13 11.68 -6.50
N ALA A 24 -7.23 11.16 -5.67
CA ALA A 24 -6.40 9.99 -5.96
C ALA A 24 -7.10 8.71 -5.50
N PHE A 25 -7.68 8.75 -4.31
CA PHE A 25 -8.35 7.60 -3.69
C PHE A 25 -9.73 7.97 -3.17
N ARG A 26 -10.68 7.03 -3.33
CA ARG A 26 -11.98 7.06 -2.65
C ARG A 26 -12.23 5.74 -1.94
N TYR A 27 -12.73 5.79 -0.72
CA TYR A 27 -13.02 4.61 0.08
C TYR A 27 -14.19 4.84 1.04
N LYS A 28 -14.83 3.74 1.45
CA LYS A 28 -15.91 3.80 2.43
C LYS A 28 -15.34 3.83 3.84
N VAL A 29 -15.93 4.68 4.67
CA VAL A 29 -15.68 4.68 6.11
C VAL A 29 -16.89 4.16 6.86
N LYS A 30 -16.64 3.55 8.03
CA LYS A 30 -17.72 3.14 8.91
C LYS A 30 -18.33 4.40 9.51
N ASP A 31 -19.62 4.61 9.29
CA ASP A 31 -20.33 5.66 9.98
C ASP A 31 -20.50 5.25 11.47
N SER A 32 -19.97 6.07 12.36
CA SER A 32 -20.13 5.96 13.82
C SER A 32 -21.43 6.61 14.31
N GLY A 33 -22.38 6.92 13.41
CA GLY A 33 -23.62 7.61 13.71
C GLY A 33 -24.58 6.81 14.58
N ASP A 34 -25.14 7.50 15.54
CA ASP A 34 -26.09 7.08 16.54
C ASP A 34 -27.43 6.61 15.90
N GLY A 35 -27.71 5.30 15.92
CA GLY A 35 -29.06 4.72 15.84
C GLY A 35 -29.90 4.86 14.55
N GLY A 36 -29.40 5.51 13.48
CA GLY A 36 -30.12 5.72 12.21
C GLY A 36 -29.74 4.72 11.09
N LYS A 37 -30.43 4.77 9.94
CA LYS A 37 -30.04 4.03 8.74
C LYS A 37 -28.57 4.33 8.44
N LYS A 38 -27.71 3.30 8.43
CA LYS A 38 -26.27 3.41 8.10
C LYS A 38 -26.14 3.90 6.67
N GLU A 39 -26.01 5.19 6.47
CA GLU A 39 -25.59 5.75 5.20
C GLU A 39 -24.13 5.41 4.97
N VAL A 40 -23.79 5.03 3.75
CA VAL A 40 -22.42 4.75 3.38
C VAL A 40 -21.73 6.10 3.16
N LYS A 41 -20.84 6.46 4.08
CA LYS A 41 -19.99 7.63 3.90
C LYS A 41 -18.79 7.24 3.05
N VAL A 42 -18.52 8.02 2.00
CA VAL A 42 -17.32 7.91 1.16
C VAL A 42 -16.39 9.05 1.54
N GLU A 43 -15.14 8.71 1.82
CA GLU A 43 -14.05 9.68 1.96
C GLU A 43 -13.18 9.66 0.72
N ALA A 44 -12.61 10.83 0.40
CA ALA A 44 -11.67 11.03 -0.68
C ALA A 44 -10.35 11.59 -0.16
N LYS A 45 -9.28 11.25 -0.84
CA LYS A 45 -7.93 11.81 -0.65
C LYS A 45 -7.41 12.29 -1.99
N THR A 46 -6.96 13.53 -2.02
CA THR A 46 -6.35 14.12 -3.23
C THR A 46 -4.93 13.57 -3.44
N TYR A 47 -4.37 13.76 -4.64
CA TYR A 47 -2.98 13.40 -4.93
C TYR A 47 -1.99 14.14 -4.02
N THR A 48 -2.23 15.41 -3.72
CA THR A 48 -1.40 16.17 -2.76
C THR A 48 -1.49 15.57 -1.35
N GLN A 49 -2.68 15.21 -0.87
CA GLN A 49 -2.83 14.57 0.43
C GLN A 49 -2.14 13.20 0.47
N PHE A 50 -2.33 12.40 -0.57
CA PHE A 50 -1.72 11.07 -0.66
C PHE A 50 -0.18 11.14 -0.65
N LYS A 51 0.40 12.05 -1.45
CA LYS A 51 1.85 12.27 -1.44
C LYS A 51 2.34 12.70 -0.06
N ASN A 52 1.67 13.67 0.56
CA ASN A 52 2.04 14.16 1.89
C ASN A 52 1.97 13.05 2.95
N ASP A 53 0.88 12.29 3.00
CA ASP A 53 0.72 11.17 3.94
C ASP A 53 1.83 10.12 3.75
N SER A 54 2.19 9.81 2.48
CA SER A 54 3.26 8.86 2.15
C SER A 54 4.64 9.39 2.54
N GLU A 55 4.94 10.67 2.29
CA GLU A 55 6.22 11.30 2.67
C GLU A 55 6.36 11.41 4.20
N CYS A 56 5.29 11.73 4.91
CA CYS A 56 5.31 11.71 6.38
C CYS A 56 5.62 10.31 6.92
N PHE A 57 5.06 9.25 6.30
CA PHE A 57 5.40 7.89 6.71
C PHE A 57 6.84 7.52 6.34
N SER A 58 7.37 7.98 5.19
CA SER A 58 8.79 7.84 4.87
C SER A 58 9.69 8.48 5.93
N ALA A 59 9.34 9.68 6.40
CA ALA A 59 10.08 10.36 7.47
C ALA A 59 10.03 9.61 8.81
N VAL A 60 8.89 8.98 9.14
CA VAL A 60 8.79 8.08 10.31
C VAL A 60 9.80 6.94 10.21
N LEU A 61 9.82 6.26 9.05
CA LEU A 61 10.72 5.11 8.84
C LEU A 61 12.20 5.51 8.87
N ASP A 62 12.53 6.67 8.31
CA ASP A 62 13.89 7.22 8.37
C ASP A 62 14.29 7.52 9.82
N ALA A 63 13.42 8.14 10.61
CA ALA A 63 13.65 8.41 12.03
C ALA A 63 13.83 7.12 12.86
N LEU A 64 13.22 6.01 12.44
CA LEU A 64 13.40 4.68 13.04
C LEU A 64 14.67 3.97 12.54
N GLY A 65 15.41 4.54 11.57
CA GLY A 65 16.62 3.94 11.00
C GLY A 65 16.34 2.76 10.07
N GLU A 66 15.18 2.75 9.41
CA GLU A 66 14.71 1.64 8.59
C GLU A 66 15.16 1.72 7.12
N GLN A 67 15.89 2.76 6.71
CA GLN A 67 16.41 2.89 5.35
C GLN A 67 17.24 1.66 4.95
N GLY A 68 16.95 1.08 3.77
CA GLY A 68 17.58 -0.12 3.25
C GLY A 68 17.15 -1.42 3.96
N LYS A 69 16.18 -1.36 4.89
CA LYS A 69 15.63 -2.53 5.59
C LYS A 69 14.39 -3.06 4.90
N HIS A 70 14.01 -4.30 5.24
CA HIS A 70 12.80 -4.92 4.74
C HIS A 70 11.65 -4.68 5.71
N ILE A 71 10.53 -4.21 5.20
CA ILE A 71 9.33 -3.85 5.97
C ILE A 71 8.14 -4.62 5.43
N ALA A 72 7.56 -5.51 6.25
CA ALA A 72 6.38 -6.25 5.86
C ALA A 72 5.12 -5.38 5.96
N VAL A 73 4.19 -5.56 5.01
CA VAL A 73 2.87 -4.94 5.03
C VAL A 73 1.81 -6.03 4.93
N ILE A 74 0.95 -6.14 5.96
CA ILE A 74 -0.09 -7.18 6.06
C ILE A 74 -1.45 -6.53 6.31
N GLY A 75 -2.40 -6.76 5.42
CA GLY A 75 -3.77 -6.25 5.58
C GLY A 75 -4.57 -6.31 4.29
N PRO A 76 -5.88 -6.03 4.37
CA PRO A 76 -6.72 -5.85 3.20
C PRO A 76 -6.32 -4.58 2.44
N THR A 77 -6.71 -4.50 1.18
CA THR A 77 -6.56 -3.26 0.40
C THR A 77 -7.25 -2.12 1.12
N SER A 78 -6.49 -1.10 1.51
CA SER A 78 -6.98 0.09 2.22
C SER A 78 -6.12 1.30 1.87
N TYR A 79 -6.62 2.51 2.14
CA TYR A 79 -5.83 3.72 1.97
C TYR A 79 -4.57 3.70 2.84
N SER A 80 -4.68 3.25 4.09
CA SER A 80 -3.54 3.10 5.00
C SER A 80 -2.49 2.13 4.46
N TRP A 81 -2.92 1.02 3.81
CA TRP A 81 -2.01 0.07 3.17
C TRP A 81 -1.23 0.72 2.03
N VAL A 82 -1.91 1.51 1.19
CA VAL A 82 -1.25 2.21 0.07
C VAL A 82 -0.27 3.26 0.58
N VAL A 83 -0.65 4.06 1.57
CA VAL A 83 0.24 5.03 2.24
C VAL A 83 1.46 4.32 2.84
N ALA A 84 1.26 3.19 3.53
CA ALA A 84 2.35 2.40 4.08
C ALA A 84 3.33 1.93 2.99
N TYR A 85 2.81 1.35 1.90
CA TYR A 85 3.63 0.89 0.78
C TYR A 85 4.46 2.01 0.16
N PHE A 86 3.82 3.14 -0.19
CA PHE A 86 4.52 4.27 -0.80
C PHE A 86 5.50 4.95 0.16
N GLY A 87 5.17 5.00 1.44
CA GLY A 87 6.09 5.50 2.48
C GLY A 87 7.31 4.61 2.63
N ILE A 88 7.16 3.28 2.60
CA ILE A 88 8.26 2.32 2.67
C ILE A 88 9.19 2.49 1.47
N VAL A 89 8.68 2.39 0.25
CA VAL A 89 9.53 2.49 -0.94
C VAL A 89 10.09 3.92 -1.13
N GLY A 90 9.37 4.94 -0.65
CA GLY A 90 9.80 6.33 -0.67
C GLY A 90 10.92 6.63 0.32
N SER A 91 11.04 5.90 1.43
CA SER A 91 12.13 6.03 2.41
C SER A 91 13.42 5.33 1.99
N GLY A 92 13.41 4.58 0.87
CA GLY A 92 14.53 3.73 0.45
C GLY A 92 14.56 2.37 1.17
N SER A 93 13.47 2.01 1.85
CA SER A 93 13.27 0.68 2.41
C SER A 93 12.63 -0.25 1.38
N VAL A 94 12.64 -1.55 1.64
CA VAL A 94 12.09 -2.58 0.76
C VAL A 94 10.75 -3.04 1.30
N ALA A 95 9.67 -2.87 0.54
CA ALA A 95 8.36 -3.35 0.92
C ALA A 95 8.25 -4.87 0.71
N VAL A 96 7.68 -5.57 1.71
CA VAL A 96 7.36 -7.00 1.66
C VAL A 96 5.85 -7.17 1.84
N PRO A 97 5.05 -7.02 0.76
CA PRO A 97 3.61 -7.27 0.81
C PRO A 97 3.32 -8.74 1.05
N LEU A 98 2.56 -9.05 2.11
CA LEU A 98 2.20 -10.42 2.46
C LEU A 98 0.69 -10.64 2.34
N ASP A 99 0.29 -11.83 1.90
CA ASP A 99 -1.12 -12.21 1.78
C ASP A 99 -1.76 -12.35 3.16
N ALA A 100 -2.65 -11.43 3.49
CA ALA A 100 -3.36 -11.43 4.76
C ALA A 100 -4.25 -12.67 4.99
N ASN A 101 -4.50 -13.52 3.98
CA ASN A 101 -5.29 -14.73 4.10
C ASN A 101 -4.47 -15.96 4.48
N LEU A 102 -3.14 -15.86 4.52
CA LEU A 102 -2.28 -16.94 4.99
C LEU A 102 -2.47 -17.18 6.50
N PRO A 103 -2.23 -18.42 6.98
CA PRO A 103 -2.12 -18.72 8.41
C PRO A 103 -1.07 -17.85 9.10
N ASP A 104 -1.28 -17.57 10.39
CA ASP A 104 -0.38 -16.69 11.15
C ASP A 104 1.04 -17.24 11.23
N GLU A 105 1.20 -18.57 11.35
CA GLU A 105 2.49 -19.26 11.36
C GLU A 105 3.24 -19.08 10.04
N ASP A 106 2.54 -19.22 8.90
CA ASP A 106 3.12 -19.04 7.57
C ASP A 106 3.56 -17.59 7.37
N LEU A 107 2.79 -16.63 7.87
CA LEU A 107 3.15 -15.21 7.83
C LEU A 107 4.41 -14.93 8.65
N CYS A 108 4.53 -15.50 9.85
CA CYS A 108 5.74 -15.38 10.67
C CYS A 108 6.96 -16.02 9.98
N GLU A 109 6.80 -17.20 9.33
CA GLU A 109 7.88 -17.79 8.52
C GLU A 109 8.34 -16.86 7.39
N LEU A 110 7.40 -16.20 6.69
CA LEU A 110 7.74 -15.27 5.62
C LEU A 110 8.40 -13.98 6.15
N ILE A 111 7.99 -13.49 7.31
CA ILE A 111 8.62 -12.34 8.00
C ILE A 111 10.10 -12.66 8.29
N ASP A 112 10.39 -13.82 8.88
CA ASP A 112 11.76 -14.22 9.18
C ASP A 112 12.59 -14.46 7.91
N ARG A 113 12.02 -15.14 6.91
CA ARG A 113 12.70 -15.43 5.64
C ARG A 113 13.02 -14.21 4.81
N ALA A 114 12.26 -13.15 5.00
CA ALA A 114 12.49 -11.88 4.32
C ALA A 114 13.35 -10.91 5.14
N ASP A 115 13.93 -11.34 6.26
CA ASP A 115 14.74 -10.50 7.17
C ASP A 115 14.02 -9.19 7.54
N VAL A 116 12.71 -9.27 7.84
CA VAL A 116 11.87 -8.11 8.14
C VAL A 116 12.27 -7.51 9.48
N THR A 117 12.48 -6.19 9.49
CA THR A 117 12.79 -5.43 10.72
C THR A 117 11.62 -4.65 11.27
N THR A 118 10.66 -4.31 10.42
CA THR A 118 9.43 -3.59 10.80
C THR A 118 8.21 -4.27 10.19
N LEU A 119 7.17 -4.50 10.99
CA LEU A 119 5.88 -5.00 10.57
C LEU A 119 4.83 -3.88 10.59
N VAL A 120 4.24 -3.57 9.43
CA VAL A 120 3.07 -2.70 9.30
C VAL A 120 1.85 -3.59 9.05
N TYR A 121 0.84 -3.53 9.92
CA TYR A 121 -0.30 -4.46 9.86
C TYR A 121 -1.66 -3.77 10.06
N ASP A 122 -2.71 -4.36 9.50
CA ASP A 122 -4.10 -3.98 9.76
C ASP A 122 -4.59 -4.56 11.10
N GLU A 123 -5.46 -3.85 11.82
CA GLU A 123 -6.01 -4.27 13.13
C GLU A 123 -6.57 -5.70 13.12
N ALA A 124 -7.17 -6.12 12.00
CA ALA A 124 -7.69 -7.47 11.83
C ALA A 124 -6.61 -8.57 11.87
N LYS A 125 -5.31 -8.17 11.85
CA LYS A 125 -4.14 -9.05 11.89
C LYS A 125 -3.32 -8.90 13.17
N SER A 126 -3.95 -8.45 14.24
CA SER A 126 -3.31 -8.32 15.57
C SER A 126 -2.75 -9.65 16.10
N SER A 127 -3.34 -10.80 15.76
CA SER A 127 -2.81 -12.13 16.13
C SER A 127 -1.44 -12.40 15.51
N VAL A 128 -1.28 -12.12 14.22
CA VAL A 128 0.03 -12.22 13.52
C VAL A 128 1.06 -11.30 14.19
N ALA A 129 0.70 -10.05 14.45
CA ALA A 129 1.61 -9.09 15.05
C ALA A 129 2.05 -9.50 16.46
N GLN A 130 1.13 -10.04 17.26
CA GLN A 130 1.44 -10.60 18.58
C GLN A 130 2.33 -11.86 18.52
N MET A 131 2.10 -12.72 17.52
CA MET A 131 2.93 -13.92 17.30
C MET A 131 4.33 -13.50 16.83
N ALA A 132 4.42 -12.64 15.82
CA ALA A 132 5.70 -12.16 15.27
C ALA A 132 6.54 -11.44 16.32
N ALA A 133 5.92 -10.64 17.19
CA ALA A 133 6.61 -9.98 18.31
C ALA A 133 7.32 -10.97 19.27
N LYS A 134 6.87 -12.22 19.33
CA LYS A 134 7.42 -13.25 20.21
C LYS A 134 8.38 -14.20 19.51
N SER A 135 8.18 -14.44 18.20
CA SER A 135 8.88 -15.49 17.47
C SER A 135 9.91 -14.98 16.47
N CYS A 136 9.75 -13.75 15.95
CA CYS A 136 10.63 -13.20 14.93
C CYS A 136 11.71 -12.33 15.59
N GLU A 137 12.90 -12.87 15.81
CA GLU A 137 13.99 -12.18 16.52
C GLU A 137 14.51 -10.93 15.80
N GLY A 138 14.39 -10.89 14.46
CA GLY A 138 14.80 -9.74 13.64
C GLY A 138 13.85 -8.54 13.72
N LEU A 139 12.60 -8.75 14.17
CA LEU A 139 11.56 -7.74 14.19
C LEU A 139 11.77 -6.73 15.33
N LYS A 140 11.89 -5.45 14.99
CA LYS A 140 12.19 -4.36 15.92
C LYS A 140 11.02 -3.44 16.16
N ASN A 141 10.26 -3.14 15.10
CA ASN A 141 9.15 -2.20 15.15
C ASN A 141 7.85 -2.87 14.69
N ILE A 142 6.75 -2.55 15.37
CA ILE A 142 5.41 -3.05 15.05
C ILE A 142 4.48 -1.86 14.97
N ILE A 143 3.93 -1.60 13.77
CA ILE A 143 3.12 -0.42 13.46
C ILE A 143 1.75 -0.89 12.97
N CYS A 144 0.69 -0.51 13.69
CA CYS A 144 -0.69 -0.78 13.29
C CYS A 144 -1.20 0.31 12.36
N MET A 145 -1.85 -0.05 11.25
CA MET A 145 -2.52 0.92 10.35
C MET A 145 -3.71 1.60 11.00
N GLY A 146 -4.27 0.99 12.07
CA GLY A 146 -5.27 1.55 12.97
C GLY A 146 -4.72 1.68 14.39
N GLU A 147 -5.46 1.17 15.38
CA GLU A 147 -5.05 1.20 16.78
C GLU A 147 -4.39 -0.13 17.19
N PRO A 148 -3.17 -0.11 17.75
CA PRO A 148 -2.50 -1.33 18.17
C PRO A 148 -3.19 -1.90 19.42
N GLN A 149 -3.62 -3.16 19.34
CA GLN A 149 -4.32 -3.84 20.44
C GLN A 149 -3.46 -4.95 21.02
N GLY A 150 -3.15 -4.85 22.33
CA GLY A 150 -2.47 -5.93 23.04
C GLY A 150 -1.02 -6.20 22.60
N ILE A 151 -0.35 -5.22 22.03
CA ILE A 151 1.05 -5.28 21.61
C ILE A 151 1.84 -4.25 22.42
N GLU A 152 2.75 -4.75 23.24
CA GLU A 152 3.67 -3.90 23.99
C GLU A 152 4.59 -3.16 23.00
N ASN A 153 4.71 -1.85 23.13
CA ASN A 153 5.45 -0.98 22.20
C ASN A 153 4.92 -0.95 20.74
N GLY A 154 3.65 -1.35 20.53
CA GLY A 154 2.98 -1.15 19.24
C GLY A 154 2.63 0.32 19.00
N HIS A 155 2.79 0.79 17.77
CA HIS A 155 2.52 2.17 17.39
C HIS A 155 1.34 2.26 16.41
N ALA A 156 0.48 3.28 16.57
CA ALA A 156 -0.52 3.62 15.56
C ALA A 156 0.15 4.42 14.42
N MET A 157 0.03 3.96 13.18
CA MET A 157 0.67 4.57 12.01
C MET A 157 0.30 6.04 11.85
N TRP A 158 -0.99 6.36 11.99
CA TRP A 158 -1.47 7.73 11.82
C TRP A 158 -1.03 8.68 12.92
N ASN A 159 -0.81 8.18 14.13
CA ASN A 159 -0.23 8.98 15.22
C ASN A 159 1.24 9.32 14.91
N LEU A 160 2.02 8.35 14.38
CA LEU A 160 3.40 8.59 13.96
C LEU A 160 3.46 9.58 12.79
N ILE A 161 2.62 9.40 11.76
CA ILE A 161 2.48 10.32 10.62
C ILE A 161 2.17 11.73 11.11
N GLY A 162 1.26 11.90 12.08
CA GLY A 162 0.88 13.18 12.65
C GLY A 162 2.00 13.93 13.37
N THR A 163 3.12 13.27 13.70
CA THR A 163 4.30 13.92 14.28
C THR A 163 5.27 14.46 13.23
N GLN A 164 5.06 14.15 11.97
CA GLN A 164 5.96 14.51 10.87
C GLN A 164 5.39 15.64 10.02
N SER A 165 6.28 16.28 9.27
CA SER A 165 5.92 17.24 8.23
C SER A 165 6.17 16.63 6.85
N ALA A 166 5.31 16.95 5.89
CA ALA A 166 5.52 16.58 4.48
C ALA A 166 6.81 17.22 3.93
N GLY A 167 7.33 16.67 2.85
CA GLY A 167 8.55 17.16 2.20
C GLY A 167 9.78 16.30 2.47
N TYR A 168 9.60 15.04 2.89
CA TYR A 168 10.71 14.09 2.99
C TYR A 168 11.38 13.90 1.63
N ASP A 169 12.69 14.15 1.57
CA ASP A 169 13.45 14.24 0.31
C ASP A 169 14.55 13.17 0.21
N TYR A 170 14.13 11.92 0.06
CA TYR A 170 15.01 10.83 -0.36
C TYR A 170 14.63 10.40 -1.78
N THR A 171 15.62 10.26 -2.66
CA THR A 171 15.39 9.79 -4.04
C THR A 171 16.04 8.43 -4.24
N PRO A 172 15.24 7.35 -4.29
CA PRO A 172 15.76 6.02 -4.60
C PRO A 172 16.28 5.97 -6.04
N LYS A 173 17.30 5.14 -6.27
CA LYS A 173 17.80 4.88 -7.62
C LYS A 173 16.89 3.88 -8.33
N PRO A 174 16.81 3.91 -9.66
CA PRO A 174 16.02 2.94 -10.43
C PRO A 174 16.37 1.48 -10.15
N GLU A 175 17.62 1.18 -9.87
CA GLU A 175 18.15 -0.16 -9.59
C GLU A 175 18.00 -0.60 -8.14
N ASP A 176 17.65 0.32 -7.23
CA ASP A 176 17.42 -0.03 -5.83
C ASP A 176 16.23 -0.98 -5.73
N LEU A 177 16.35 -1.98 -4.84
CA LEU A 177 15.28 -2.92 -4.54
C LEU A 177 14.11 -2.17 -3.89
N ALA A 178 12.93 -2.30 -4.47
CA ALA A 178 11.72 -1.63 -3.96
C ALA A 178 10.80 -2.62 -3.23
N THR A 179 10.71 -3.86 -3.73
CA THR A 179 9.69 -4.80 -3.24
C THR A 179 10.15 -6.24 -3.36
N ILE A 180 9.83 -7.06 -2.36
CA ILE A 180 9.92 -8.52 -2.42
C ILE A 180 8.51 -9.10 -2.35
N MET A 181 8.06 -9.75 -3.43
CA MET A 181 6.74 -10.36 -3.51
C MET A 181 6.84 -11.87 -3.45
N PHE A 182 6.15 -12.48 -2.50
CA PHE A 182 6.11 -13.94 -2.39
C PHE A 182 5.08 -14.54 -3.36
N THR A 183 5.49 -15.57 -4.08
CA THR A 183 4.64 -16.35 -4.98
C THR A 183 4.59 -17.80 -4.54
N SER A 184 3.45 -18.46 -4.75
CA SER A 184 3.34 -19.91 -4.55
C SER A 184 4.26 -20.61 -5.54
N GLY A 185 5.41 -21.09 -5.06
CA GLY A 185 6.36 -21.83 -5.90
C GLY A 185 5.83 -23.21 -6.29
N THR A 186 6.16 -23.66 -7.51
CA THR A 186 5.85 -25.02 -8.00
C THR A 186 6.49 -26.13 -7.16
N THR A 187 7.43 -25.80 -6.27
CA THR A 187 8.18 -26.71 -5.39
C THR A 187 7.64 -26.74 -3.94
N GLY A 188 6.46 -26.17 -3.68
CA GLY A 188 5.80 -26.18 -2.36
C GLY A 188 6.24 -25.08 -1.40
N LYS A 189 7.40 -24.45 -1.58
CA LYS A 189 7.81 -23.28 -0.77
C LYS A 189 7.66 -21.98 -1.56
N SER A 190 7.07 -20.97 -0.94
CA SER A 190 6.94 -19.63 -1.53
C SER A 190 8.32 -19.08 -1.90
N LYS A 191 8.42 -18.40 -3.04
CA LYS A 191 9.65 -17.72 -3.51
C LYS A 191 9.45 -16.21 -3.47
N GLY A 192 10.43 -15.49 -2.91
CA GLY A 192 10.46 -14.04 -2.92
C GLY A 192 11.00 -13.52 -4.26
N VAL A 193 10.14 -12.88 -5.05
CA VAL A 193 10.52 -12.20 -6.29
C VAL A 193 10.97 -10.79 -5.94
N MET A 194 12.22 -10.46 -6.24
CA MET A 194 12.83 -9.17 -5.97
C MET A 194 12.60 -8.22 -7.15
N LEU A 195 11.93 -7.10 -6.89
CA LEU A 195 11.58 -6.09 -7.90
C LEU A 195 12.21 -4.75 -7.56
N THR A 196 12.92 -4.16 -8.52
CA THR A 196 13.51 -2.83 -8.39
C THR A 196 12.45 -1.74 -8.62
N HIS A 197 12.79 -0.48 -8.26
CA HIS A 197 11.97 0.67 -8.61
C HIS A 197 11.72 0.73 -10.12
N ARG A 198 12.76 0.48 -10.94
CA ARG A 198 12.65 0.45 -12.41
C ARG A 198 11.65 -0.59 -12.88
N ASN A 199 11.73 -1.82 -12.37
CA ASN A 199 10.81 -2.88 -12.79
C ASN A 199 9.35 -2.49 -12.61
N LEU A 200 9.02 -1.86 -11.49
CA LEU A 200 7.65 -1.48 -11.15
C LEU A 200 7.20 -0.21 -11.89
N ALA A 201 8.01 0.84 -11.86
CA ALA A 201 7.65 2.13 -12.44
C ALA A 201 7.57 2.07 -13.98
N GLU A 202 8.55 1.46 -14.65
CA GLU A 202 8.54 1.30 -16.11
C GLU A 202 7.40 0.37 -16.56
N ASN A 203 7.17 -0.75 -15.88
CA ASN A 203 6.05 -1.65 -16.18
C ASN A 203 4.70 -0.92 -16.13
N ALA A 204 4.49 -0.10 -15.10
CA ALA A 204 3.26 0.67 -14.95
C ALA A 204 3.10 1.77 -16.02
N THR A 205 4.19 2.31 -16.56
CA THR A 205 4.16 3.50 -17.41
C THR A 205 4.49 3.26 -18.88
N CYS A 206 5.10 2.12 -19.25
CA CYS A 206 5.48 1.81 -20.63
C CYS A 206 4.29 1.59 -21.57
N LEU A 207 3.14 1.16 -21.05
CA LEU A 207 1.96 0.87 -21.86
C LEU A 207 1.00 2.09 -21.88
N ASP A 208 0.80 2.65 -23.07
CA ASP A 208 -0.27 3.62 -23.30
C ASP A 208 -1.59 2.87 -23.53
N MET A 209 -2.51 3.02 -22.61
CA MET A 209 -3.84 2.39 -22.68
C MET A 209 -4.89 3.31 -23.33
N GLY A 210 -4.52 4.50 -23.78
CA GLY A 210 -5.45 5.49 -24.31
C GLY A 210 -6.48 5.98 -23.29
N LEU A 211 -6.17 5.90 -22.00
CA LEU A 211 -7.05 6.32 -20.91
C LEU A 211 -6.78 7.79 -20.56
N GLU A 212 -7.86 8.54 -20.32
CA GLU A 212 -7.78 9.93 -19.90
C GLU A 212 -7.62 10.04 -18.36
N SER A 213 -7.09 11.17 -17.89
CA SER A 213 -7.04 11.47 -16.46
C SER A 213 -8.44 11.62 -15.87
N GLY A 214 -8.58 11.32 -14.58
CA GLY A 214 -9.87 11.41 -13.87
C GLY A 214 -10.79 10.21 -14.07
N ILE A 215 -10.39 9.17 -14.85
CA ILE A 215 -11.18 7.93 -14.90
C ILE A 215 -11.25 7.30 -13.50
N VAL A 216 -12.39 6.70 -13.22
CA VAL A 216 -12.65 6.04 -11.94
C VAL A 216 -12.38 4.54 -12.08
N ILE A 217 -11.43 4.03 -11.31
CA ILE A 217 -11.05 2.61 -11.26
C ILE A 217 -11.57 2.01 -9.96
N LEU A 218 -12.33 0.91 -10.02
CA LEU A 218 -12.65 0.13 -8.82
C LEU A 218 -11.62 -0.99 -8.66
N SER A 219 -10.72 -0.85 -7.69
CA SER A 219 -9.70 -1.85 -7.38
C SER A 219 -10.28 -2.97 -6.54
N VAL A 220 -10.40 -4.16 -7.13
CA VAL A 220 -11.02 -5.34 -6.51
C VAL A 220 -10.04 -6.47 -6.26
N LEU A 221 -8.87 -6.42 -6.88
CA LEU A 221 -7.85 -7.44 -6.76
C LEU A 221 -7.06 -7.28 -5.45
N PRO A 222 -6.48 -8.36 -4.91
CA PRO A 222 -5.64 -8.27 -3.71
C PRO A 222 -4.35 -7.46 -4.00
N ILE A 223 -4.12 -6.41 -3.21
CA ILE A 223 -3.04 -5.44 -3.45
C ILE A 223 -1.64 -6.03 -3.27
N HIS A 224 -1.48 -7.10 -2.49
CA HIS A 224 -0.21 -7.82 -2.33
C HIS A 224 0.25 -8.58 -3.58
N HIS A 225 -0.61 -8.69 -4.61
CA HIS A 225 -0.24 -9.27 -5.91
C HIS A 225 0.31 -8.21 -6.87
N ALA A 226 1.38 -8.56 -7.59
CA ALA A 226 2.05 -7.67 -8.54
C ALA A 226 1.10 -7.05 -9.56
N TYR A 227 0.09 -7.79 -10.03
CA TYR A 227 -0.84 -7.30 -11.05
C TYR A 227 -1.74 -6.16 -10.53
N CYS A 228 -2.30 -6.31 -9.32
CA CYS A 228 -3.08 -5.22 -8.70
C CYS A 228 -2.20 -3.99 -8.43
N LEU A 229 -1.04 -4.22 -7.80
CA LEU A 229 -0.12 -3.12 -7.50
C LEU A 229 0.32 -2.36 -8.76
N SER A 230 0.70 -3.08 -9.83
CA SER A 230 1.16 -2.45 -11.07
C SER A 230 0.04 -1.80 -11.87
N MET A 231 -1.11 -2.49 -12.03
CA MET A 231 -2.13 -2.07 -12.99
C MET A 231 -3.24 -1.22 -12.37
N ASP A 232 -3.70 -1.53 -11.14
CA ASP A 232 -4.70 -0.68 -10.48
C ASP A 232 -4.04 0.52 -9.82
N ILE A 233 -2.94 0.31 -9.09
CA ILE A 233 -2.35 1.35 -8.25
C ILE A 233 -1.33 2.19 -9.02
N LEU A 234 -0.20 1.61 -9.42
CA LEU A 234 0.87 2.39 -10.05
C LEU A 234 0.45 2.96 -11.41
N LYS A 235 -0.20 2.16 -12.25
CA LYS A 235 -0.75 2.64 -13.54
C LYS A 235 -1.83 3.69 -13.31
N GLY A 236 -2.78 3.43 -12.40
CA GLY A 236 -3.83 4.37 -12.05
C GLY A 236 -3.27 5.73 -11.62
N ILE A 237 -2.27 5.74 -10.73
CA ILE A 237 -1.58 6.96 -10.30
C ILE A 237 -0.89 7.66 -11.47
N SER A 238 -0.22 6.91 -12.36
CA SER A 238 0.53 7.49 -13.49
C SER A 238 -0.33 8.27 -14.48
N ILE A 239 -1.62 7.94 -14.57
CA ILE A 239 -2.57 8.59 -15.50
C ILE A 239 -3.55 9.54 -14.79
N GLY A 240 -3.39 9.77 -13.48
CA GLY A 240 -4.29 10.64 -12.73
C GLY A 240 -5.69 10.09 -12.55
N SER A 241 -5.87 8.78 -12.39
CA SER A 241 -7.17 8.18 -12.13
C SER A 241 -7.62 8.35 -10.69
N VAL A 242 -8.92 8.20 -10.45
CA VAL A 242 -9.52 8.09 -9.12
C VAL A 242 -9.63 6.60 -8.77
N ILE A 243 -8.82 6.14 -7.84
CA ILE A 243 -8.78 4.73 -7.42
C ILE A 243 -9.76 4.53 -6.27
N CYS A 244 -10.84 3.80 -6.52
CA CYS A 244 -11.85 3.45 -5.54
C CYS A 244 -11.49 2.10 -4.90
N ILE A 245 -11.33 2.06 -3.58
CA ILE A 245 -10.95 0.87 -2.85
C ILE A 245 -12.18 0.03 -2.56
N ASN A 246 -12.19 -1.20 -3.06
CA ASN A 246 -13.23 -2.18 -2.77
C ASN A 246 -13.01 -2.83 -1.40
N ASP A 247 -13.99 -2.73 -0.51
CA ASP A 247 -13.88 -3.25 0.86
C ASP A 247 -14.16 -4.75 1.00
N SER A 248 -14.75 -5.39 -0.02
CA SER A 248 -15.02 -6.82 -0.03
C SER A 248 -15.46 -7.30 -1.41
N LEU A 249 -14.98 -8.47 -1.84
CA LEU A 249 -15.42 -9.12 -3.08
C LEU A 249 -16.93 -9.39 -3.11
N LEU A 250 -17.55 -9.67 -1.95
CA LEU A 250 -18.99 -9.85 -1.84
C LEU A 250 -19.80 -8.58 -2.06
N ARG A 251 -19.15 -7.42 -2.04
CA ARG A 251 -19.78 -6.10 -2.17
C ARG A 251 -19.49 -5.40 -3.50
N VAL A 252 -18.80 -6.03 -4.42
CA VAL A 252 -18.42 -5.44 -5.71
C VAL A 252 -19.63 -4.83 -6.43
N ALA A 253 -20.73 -5.57 -6.56
CA ALA A 253 -21.95 -5.07 -7.21
C ALA A 253 -22.55 -3.84 -6.52
N LYS A 254 -22.43 -3.74 -5.18
CA LYS A 254 -22.87 -2.57 -4.41
C LYS A 254 -21.88 -1.41 -4.62
N ASN A 255 -20.58 -1.70 -4.64
CA ASN A 255 -19.54 -0.69 -4.81
C ASN A 255 -19.52 -0.10 -6.21
N ILE A 256 -19.86 -0.87 -7.25
CA ILE A 256 -20.09 -0.36 -8.60
C ILE A 256 -21.17 0.75 -8.59
N LYS A 257 -22.27 0.54 -7.85
CA LYS A 257 -23.35 1.55 -7.74
C LYS A 257 -22.96 2.78 -6.93
N ILE A 258 -22.00 2.67 -6.01
CA ILE A 258 -21.55 3.76 -5.14
C ILE A 258 -20.49 4.61 -5.83
N PHE A 259 -19.52 3.95 -6.48
CA PHE A 259 -18.36 4.62 -7.06
C PHE A 259 -18.52 4.91 -8.56
N GLU A 260 -19.47 4.26 -9.24
CA GLU A 260 -19.73 4.40 -10.69
C GLU A 260 -18.43 4.30 -11.54
N PRO A 261 -17.66 3.21 -11.39
CA PRO A 261 -16.36 3.11 -12.04
C PRO A 261 -16.46 3.03 -13.55
N ASN A 262 -15.47 3.62 -14.23
CA ASN A 262 -15.28 3.48 -15.67
C ASN A 262 -14.53 2.18 -15.99
N MET A 263 -13.72 1.67 -15.05
CA MET A 263 -12.85 0.53 -15.25
C MET A 263 -12.79 -0.35 -13.99
N ILE A 264 -12.76 -1.65 -14.22
CA ILE A 264 -12.51 -2.69 -13.20
C ILE A 264 -11.58 -3.73 -13.82
N LEU A 265 -10.44 -3.99 -13.18
CA LEU A 265 -9.59 -5.12 -13.55
C LEU A 265 -10.03 -6.36 -12.78
N MET A 266 -10.20 -7.45 -13.51
CA MET A 266 -10.57 -8.75 -12.94
C MET A 266 -9.70 -9.84 -13.57
N VAL A 267 -9.53 -10.92 -12.82
CA VAL A 267 -8.92 -12.15 -13.30
C VAL A 267 -10.01 -13.21 -13.49
N PRO A 268 -9.88 -14.13 -14.46
CA PRO A 268 -10.86 -15.19 -14.68
C PRO A 268 -11.08 -16.08 -13.48
#